data_a085667cfb70326c2dca46e5d1b0b76f
#
_entry.id   a085667cfb70326c2dca46e5d1b0b76f
#
_cell.length_a   1.000
_cell.length_b   1.000
_cell.length_c   1.000
_cell.angle_alpha   90.00
_cell.angle_beta   90.00
_cell.angle_gamma   90.00
#
_symmetry.space_group_name_H-M   'P 1'
#
loop_
_entity.id
_entity.type
_entity.pdbx_description
1 polymer ?
#
loop_
_entity_poly.entity_id
_entity_poly.type
_entity_poly.pdbx_seq_one_letter_code
_entity_poly.pdbx_strand_id
1 'polypeptide(L)'
;MNDATTTGAPARSDRIVTVPNVLSVVRLAGIPIFLYLVLVLHADGWALAVLMLSGITDWADGKLARLLDQASRLGAVLDPLVDRLYIVTTLLALVARGIVPWWIAVLLIGRELVLAPTLAVYRRRGLPPPEVLYLGKGATFLLMFALPLLLAAQALPAAAGVLEPAGWAALLWGTALYTWTGALYLLQAVQTARAVPVSGGPATG
;
A
#
# COMPACT_ATOMS: atom_id res chain seq x y z
N MET A 1 -29.13 -37.13 -14.01
CA MET A 1 -28.92 -35.90 -14.74
C MET A 1 -28.56 -34.86 -13.71
N ASN A 2 -27.26 -34.71 -13.41
CA ASN A 2 -26.71 -33.72 -12.47
C ASN A 2 -25.79 -32.83 -13.29
N ASP A 3 -26.31 -31.65 -13.69
CA ASP A 3 -25.48 -30.58 -14.21
C ASP A 3 -24.86 -29.85 -13.01
N ALA A 4 -23.62 -30.21 -12.72
CA ALA A 4 -22.76 -29.43 -11.85
C ALA A 4 -22.31 -28.18 -12.62
N THR A 5 -22.98 -27.07 -12.39
CA THR A 5 -22.50 -25.74 -12.80
C THR A 5 -21.21 -25.43 -12.05
N THR A 6 -20.10 -25.78 -12.65
CA THR A 6 -18.77 -25.26 -12.28
C THR A 6 -18.75 -23.78 -12.54
N THR A 7 -18.92 -22.98 -11.49
CA THR A 7 -18.62 -21.57 -11.48
C THR A 7 -17.11 -21.42 -11.66
N GLY A 8 -16.67 -21.38 -12.92
CA GLY A 8 -15.28 -21.14 -13.29
C GLY A 8 -14.89 -19.73 -12.86
N ALA A 9 -13.94 -19.61 -11.92
CA ALA A 9 -13.25 -18.37 -11.68
C ALA A 9 -12.68 -17.89 -13.03
N PRO A 10 -12.78 -16.60 -13.37
CA PRO A 10 -12.30 -16.09 -14.64
C PRO A 10 -10.82 -16.45 -14.82
N ALA A 11 -10.51 -17.12 -15.91
CA ALA A 11 -9.15 -17.53 -16.23
C ALA A 11 -8.28 -16.27 -16.41
N ARG A 12 -7.34 -16.05 -15.47
CA ARG A 12 -6.38 -14.98 -15.56
C ARG A 12 -5.58 -15.14 -16.85
N SER A 13 -5.67 -14.15 -17.74
CA SER A 13 -4.96 -14.21 -19.04
C SER A 13 -3.46 -14.07 -18.80
N ASP A 14 -2.67 -14.86 -19.54
CA ASP A 14 -1.21 -14.72 -19.57
C ASP A 14 -0.74 -13.54 -20.48
N ARG A 15 -1.66 -12.68 -20.90
CA ARG A 15 -1.33 -11.49 -21.70
C ARG A 15 -0.52 -10.51 -20.87
N ILE A 16 0.71 -10.24 -21.29
CA ILE A 16 1.64 -9.31 -20.64
C ILE A 16 1.22 -7.86 -20.92
N VAL A 17 0.78 -7.57 -22.15
CA VAL A 17 0.34 -6.23 -22.57
C VAL A 17 -1.17 -6.14 -22.39
N THR A 18 -1.60 -5.58 -21.25
CA THR A 18 -2.98 -5.22 -20.96
C THR A 18 -3.04 -3.75 -20.55
N VAL A 19 -4.19 -3.12 -20.74
CA VAL A 19 -4.36 -1.69 -20.38
C VAL A 19 -3.96 -1.43 -18.91
N PRO A 20 -4.40 -2.24 -17.93
CA PRO A 20 -3.97 -2.08 -16.55
C PRO A 20 -2.43 -2.16 -16.38
N ASN A 21 -1.77 -3.16 -16.99
CA ASN A 21 -0.31 -3.29 -16.87
C ASN A 21 0.44 -2.09 -17.44
N VAL A 22 -0.04 -1.51 -18.55
CA VAL A 22 0.55 -0.29 -19.12
C VAL A 22 0.41 0.88 -18.14
N LEU A 23 -0.75 1.04 -17.49
CA LEU A 23 -0.97 2.08 -16.50
C LEU A 23 -0.06 1.91 -15.28
N SER A 24 0.14 0.67 -14.80
CA SER A 24 1.08 0.39 -13.70
C SER A 24 2.53 0.73 -14.09
N VAL A 25 2.95 0.46 -15.33
CA VAL A 25 4.29 0.84 -15.83
C VAL A 25 4.43 2.36 -15.95
N VAL A 26 3.42 3.06 -16.46
CA VAL A 26 3.41 4.54 -16.53
C VAL A 26 3.50 5.14 -15.12
N ARG A 27 2.79 4.57 -14.16
CA ARG A 27 2.85 4.97 -12.75
C ARG A 27 4.25 4.72 -12.18
N LEU A 28 4.86 3.59 -12.44
CA LEU A 28 6.22 3.29 -12.03
C LEU A 28 7.23 4.32 -12.60
N ALA A 29 7.07 4.71 -13.86
CA ALA A 29 7.87 5.77 -14.47
C ALA A 29 7.59 7.16 -13.88
N GLY A 30 6.42 7.38 -13.31
CA GLY A 30 6.06 8.59 -12.58
C GLY A 30 6.86 8.81 -11.30
N ILE A 31 7.35 7.73 -10.65
CA ILE A 31 8.12 7.83 -9.40
C ILE A 31 9.40 8.67 -9.56
N PRO A 32 10.30 8.40 -10.50
CA PRO A 32 11.49 9.22 -10.67
C PRO A 32 11.17 10.66 -11.08
N ILE A 33 10.10 10.87 -11.85
CA ILE A 33 9.65 12.23 -12.21
C ILE A 33 9.19 12.96 -10.94
N PHE A 34 8.37 12.31 -10.11
CA PHE A 34 7.93 12.86 -8.83
C PHE A 34 9.11 13.21 -7.92
N LEU A 35 10.08 12.31 -7.75
CA LEU A 35 11.26 12.55 -6.93
C LEU A 35 12.10 13.71 -7.46
N TYR A 36 12.29 13.82 -8.77
CA TYR A 36 12.99 14.94 -9.38
C TYR A 36 12.29 16.28 -9.13
N LEU A 37 10.96 16.31 -9.29
CA LEU A 37 10.17 17.52 -9.03
C LEU A 37 10.22 17.95 -7.56
N VAL A 38 10.13 16.99 -6.63
CA VAL A 38 10.12 17.30 -5.18
C VAL A 38 11.51 17.64 -4.66
N LEU A 39 12.53 16.84 -5.00
CA LEU A 39 13.85 16.93 -4.36
C LEU A 39 14.81 17.88 -5.07
N VAL A 40 14.70 18.02 -6.39
CA VAL A 40 15.65 18.82 -7.18
C VAL A 40 15.04 20.17 -7.58
N LEU A 41 13.86 20.15 -8.19
CA LEU A 41 13.23 21.38 -8.68
C LEU A 41 12.42 22.11 -7.61
N HIS A 42 12.06 21.47 -6.51
CA HIS A 42 11.15 22.00 -5.48
C HIS A 42 9.83 22.52 -6.08
N ALA A 43 9.39 21.89 -7.17
CA ALA A 43 8.19 22.25 -7.92
C ALA A 43 6.96 21.50 -7.33
N ASP A 44 6.59 21.86 -6.11
CA ASP A 44 5.59 21.14 -5.30
C ASP A 44 4.23 21.00 -5.98
N GLY A 45 3.81 22.00 -6.74
CA GLY A 45 2.56 21.95 -7.50
C GLY A 45 2.57 20.86 -8.59
N TRP A 46 3.66 20.76 -9.35
CA TRP A 46 3.81 19.71 -10.36
C TRP A 46 3.99 18.33 -9.73
N ALA A 47 4.73 18.24 -8.63
CA ALA A 47 4.87 17.00 -7.89
C ALA A 47 3.52 16.52 -7.34
N LEU A 48 2.71 17.43 -6.79
CA LEU A 48 1.35 17.13 -6.35
C LEU A 48 0.48 16.63 -7.52
N ALA A 49 0.58 17.29 -8.69
CA ALA A 49 -0.18 16.87 -9.87
C ALA A 49 0.20 15.44 -10.31
N VAL A 50 1.49 15.09 -10.32
CA VAL A 50 1.96 13.73 -10.63
C VAL A 50 1.44 12.73 -9.59
N LEU A 51 1.49 13.05 -8.30
CA LEU A 51 1.00 12.21 -7.22
C LEU A 51 -0.52 11.96 -7.33
N MET A 52 -1.29 13.02 -7.56
CA MET A 52 -2.75 12.92 -7.73
C MET A 52 -3.14 12.13 -8.98
N LEU A 53 -2.44 12.38 -10.10
CA LEU A 53 -2.68 11.64 -11.34
C LEU A 53 -2.37 10.14 -11.14
N SER A 54 -1.31 9.82 -10.42
CA SER A 54 -0.98 8.44 -10.07
C SER A 54 -2.10 7.77 -9.27
N GLY A 55 -2.64 8.42 -8.25
CA GLY A 55 -3.76 7.89 -7.47
C GLY A 55 -5.06 7.74 -8.28
N ILE A 56 -5.36 8.68 -9.16
CA ILE A 56 -6.54 8.62 -10.05
C ILE A 56 -6.40 7.46 -11.05
N THR A 57 -5.22 7.28 -11.64
CA THR A 57 -4.97 6.19 -12.59
C THR A 57 -5.06 4.83 -11.90
N ASP A 58 -4.58 4.69 -10.65
CA ASP A 58 -4.73 3.48 -9.85
C ASP A 58 -6.20 3.07 -9.64
N TRP A 59 -7.04 4.05 -9.27
CA TRP A 59 -8.46 3.80 -9.13
C TRP A 59 -9.12 3.43 -10.47
N ALA A 60 -8.69 4.09 -11.56
CA ALA A 60 -9.23 3.88 -12.89
C ALA A 60 -8.85 2.50 -13.44
N ASP A 61 -7.59 2.05 -13.28
CA ASP A 61 -7.13 0.75 -13.80
C ASP A 61 -7.80 -0.42 -13.06
N GLY A 62 -8.02 -0.30 -11.75
CA GLY A 62 -8.78 -1.29 -10.98
C GLY A 62 -10.24 -1.41 -11.42
N LYS A 63 -10.87 -0.33 -11.89
CA LYS A 63 -12.20 -0.38 -12.52
C LYS A 63 -12.14 -0.95 -13.94
N LEU A 64 -11.17 -0.50 -14.73
CA LEU A 64 -11.00 -0.91 -16.12
C LEU A 64 -10.69 -2.41 -16.23
N ALA A 65 -9.83 -2.94 -15.38
CA ALA A 65 -9.50 -4.36 -15.31
C ALA A 65 -10.75 -5.23 -15.12
N ARG A 66 -11.69 -4.78 -14.27
CA ARG A 66 -12.96 -5.48 -14.03
C ARG A 66 -13.95 -5.33 -15.19
N LEU A 67 -14.00 -4.16 -15.81
CA LEU A 67 -14.92 -3.89 -16.93
C LEU A 67 -14.48 -4.56 -18.23
N LEU A 68 -13.16 -4.68 -18.44
CA LEU A 68 -12.59 -5.26 -19.67
C LEU A 68 -12.27 -6.77 -19.54
N ASP A 69 -12.48 -7.36 -18.36
CA ASP A 69 -12.09 -8.76 -18.06
C ASP A 69 -10.62 -9.06 -18.41
N GLN A 70 -9.75 -8.06 -18.19
CA GLN A 70 -8.31 -8.11 -18.50
C GLN A 70 -7.43 -8.29 -17.25
N ALA A 71 -7.88 -9.08 -16.28
CA ALA A 71 -7.07 -9.40 -15.12
C ALA A 71 -5.85 -10.25 -15.54
N SER A 72 -4.63 -9.70 -15.42
CA SER A 72 -3.39 -10.39 -15.72
C SER A 72 -2.70 -10.88 -14.45
N ARG A 73 -1.91 -11.97 -14.56
CA ARG A 73 -1.06 -12.43 -13.44
C ARG A 73 0.01 -11.41 -13.07
N LEU A 74 0.55 -10.73 -14.09
CA LEU A 74 1.60 -9.71 -13.91
C LEU A 74 1.04 -8.48 -13.19
N GLY A 75 -0.14 -7.96 -13.60
CA GLY A 75 -0.79 -6.82 -12.96
C GLY A 75 -1.09 -7.09 -11.50
N ALA A 76 -1.60 -8.27 -11.18
CA ALA A 76 -1.90 -8.65 -9.79
C ALA A 76 -0.69 -8.57 -8.83
N VAL A 77 0.54 -8.59 -9.35
CA VAL A 77 1.78 -8.42 -8.57
C VAL A 77 2.31 -6.99 -8.68
N LEU A 78 2.27 -6.40 -9.89
CA LEU A 78 2.81 -5.06 -10.15
C LEU A 78 2.01 -3.98 -9.41
N ASP A 79 0.68 -4.02 -9.42
CA ASP A 79 -0.14 -2.98 -8.84
C ASP A 79 0.16 -2.78 -7.34
N PRO A 80 0.11 -3.81 -6.47
CA PRO A 80 0.44 -3.62 -5.06
C PRO A 80 1.90 -3.21 -4.82
N LEU A 81 2.81 -3.60 -5.71
CA LEU A 81 4.22 -3.22 -5.59
C LEU A 81 4.42 -1.74 -5.92
N VAL A 82 3.85 -1.26 -7.02
CA VAL A 82 3.94 0.13 -7.45
C VAL A 82 3.30 1.06 -6.43
N ASP A 83 2.14 0.69 -5.88
CA ASP A 83 1.46 1.48 -4.85
C ASP A 83 2.32 1.63 -3.59
N ARG A 84 2.91 0.54 -3.12
CA ARG A 84 3.82 0.59 -1.97
C ARG A 84 5.06 1.44 -2.25
N LEU A 85 5.63 1.33 -3.45
CA LEU A 85 6.76 2.16 -3.87
C LEU A 85 6.38 3.65 -3.87
N TYR A 86 5.19 4.01 -4.35
CA TYR A 86 4.72 5.40 -4.33
C TYR A 86 4.60 5.94 -2.90
N ILE A 87 3.97 5.19 -2.00
CA ILE A 87 3.81 5.61 -0.60
C ILE A 87 5.17 5.78 0.07
N VAL A 88 6.06 4.80 -0.07
CA VAL A 88 7.39 4.83 0.55
C VAL A 88 8.24 5.96 -0.03
N THR A 89 8.28 6.12 -1.35
CA THR A 89 9.07 7.18 -1.99
C THR A 89 8.54 8.56 -1.67
N THR A 90 7.22 8.76 -1.62
CA THR A 90 6.61 10.03 -1.21
C THR A 90 6.96 10.34 0.23
N LEU A 91 6.81 9.38 1.14
CA LEU A 91 7.18 9.54 2.55
C LEU A 91 8.66 9.92 2.70
N LEU A 92 9.56 9.18 2.05
CA LEU A 92 11.00 9.45 2.14
C LEU A 92 11.39 10.81 1.51
N ALA A 93 10.74 11.21 0.42
CA ALA A 93 10.95 12.51 -0.20
C ALA A 93 10.54 13.67 0.73
N LEU A 94 9.37 13.54 1.41
CA LEU A 94 8.91 14.53 2.38
C LEU A 94 9.80 14.56 3.64
N VAL A 95 10.34 13.41 4.07
CA VAL A 95 11.33 13.34 5.15
C VAL A 95 12.62 14.03 4.73
N ALA A 96 13.15 13.78 3.53
CA ALA A 96 14.35 14.39 3.02
C ALA A 96 14.24 15.93 2.92
N ARG A 97 13.03 16.45 2.68
CA ARG A 97 12.71 17.88 2.67
C ARG A 97 12.43 18.46 4.06
N GLY A 98 12.45 17.66 5.12
CA GLY A 98 12.14 18.09 6.48
C GLY A 98 10.66 18.43 6.73
N ILE A 99 9.75 18.09 5.79
CA ILE A 99 8.30 18.30 5.93
C ILE A 99 7.73 17.26 6.91
N VAL A 100 8.21 16.02 6.85
CA VAL A 100 7.83 14.94 7.76
C VAL A 100 9.04 14.51 8.58
N PRO A 101 8.92 14.37 9.91
CA PRO A 101 10.01 13.90 10.75
C PRO A 101 10.39 12.44 10.42
N TRP A 102 11.69 12.15 10.45
CA TRP A 102 12.24 10.83 10.12
C TRP A 102 11.69 9.68 10.97
N TRP A 103 11.35 9.94 12.23
CA TRP A 103 10.82 8.91 13.13
C TRP A 103 9.47 8.35 12.68
N ILE A 104 8.64 9.14 11.97
CA ILE A 104 7.38 8.66 11.36
C ILE A 104 7.70 7.61 10.28
N ALA A 105 8.68 7.89 9.43
CA ALA A 105 9.09 6.92 8.41
C ALA A 105 9.62 5.62 9.05
N VAL A 106 10.40 5.73 10.12
CA VAL A 106 10.87 4.55 10.87
C VAL A 106 9.72 3.75 11.45
N LEU A 107 8.70 4.40 12.03
CA LEU A 107 7.53 3.71 12.57
C LEU A 107 6.73 2.99 11.46
N LEU A 108 6.45 3.67 10.36
CA LEU A 108 5.64 3.13 9.28
C LEU A 108 6.35 1.98 8.55
N ILE A 109 7.61 2.18 8.16
CA ILE A 109 8.40 1.16 7.44
C ILE A 109 8.80 0.03 8.40
N GLY A 110 9.20 0.36 9.63
CA GLY A 110 9.57 -0.62 10.64
C GLY A 110 8.43 -1.58 10.96
N ARG A 111 7.21 -1.08 11.06
CA ARG A 111 6.03 -1.93 11.24
C ARG A 111 5.87 -2.93 10.09
N GLU A 112 6.02 -2.51 8.84
CA GLU A 112 5.94 -3.41 7.67
C GLU A 112 7.03 -4.50 7.74
N LEU A 113 8.26 -4.12 8.06
CA LEU A 113 9.37 -5.06 8.18
C LEU A 113 9.17 -6.07 9.31
N VAL A 114 8.61 -5.64 10.44
CA VAL A 114 8.31 -6.52 11.59
C VAL A 114 7.16 -7.48 11.28
N LEU A 115 6.15 -7.04 10.51
CA LEU A 115 5.00 -7.88 10.18
C LEU A 115 5.23 -8.80 8.97
N ALA A 116 6.14 -8.48 8.06
CA ALA A 116 6.40 -9.31 6.89
C ALA A 116 6.75 -10.78 7.22
N PRO A 117 7.61 -11.08 8.23
CA PRO A 117 7.89 -12.46 8.64
C PRO A 117 6.68 -13.19 9.23
N THR A 118 5.74 -12.49 9.86
CA THR A 118 4.57 -13.14 10.47
C THR A 118 3.71 -13.83 9.42
N LEU A 119 3.53 -13.21 8.25
CA LEU A 119 2.78 -13.80 7.14
C LEU A 119 3.45 -15.10 6.63
N ALA A 120 4.78 -15.14 6.60
CA ALA A 120 5.52 -16.36 6.24
C ALA A 120 5.30 -17.48 7.27
N VAL A 121 5.22 -17.14 8.56
CA VAL A 121 4.92 -18.11 9.63
C VAL A 121 3.51 -18.68 9.45
N TYR A 122 2.50 -17.84 9.19
CA TYR A 122 1.13 -18.31 8.92
C TYR A 122 1.08 -19.27 7.72
N ARG A 123 1.73 -18.88 6.61
CA ARG A 123 1.79 -19.74 5.40
C ARG A 123 2.47 -21.09 5.65
N ARG A 124 3.60 -21.10 6.36
CA ARG A 124 4.35 -22.33 6.68
C ARG A 124 3.57 -23.29 7.60
N ARG A 125 2.63 -22.75 8.38
CA ARG A 125 1.78 -23.54 9.30
C ARG A 125 0.43 -23.90 8.70
N GLY A 126 0.15 -23.54 7.44
CA GLY A 126 -1.12 -23.78 6.79
C GLY A 126 -2.31 -23.04 7.43
N LEU A 127 -2.02 -21.96 8.18
CA LEU A 127 -3.04 -21.18 8.88
C LEU A 127 -3.57 -20.07 7.97
N PRO A 128 -4.88 -19.74 8.08
CA PRO A 128 -5.42 -18.60 7.38
C PRO A 128 -4.75 -17.30 7.86
N PRO A 129 -4.57 -16.29 6.98
CA PRO A 129 -4.03 -15.01 7.39
C PRO A 129 -4.92 -14.39 8.48
N PRO A 130 -4.33 -13.56 9.39
CA PRO A 130 -5.10 -12.91 10.45
C PRO A 130 -6.19 -12.02 9.85
N GLU A 131 -7.34 -11.96 10.53
CA GLU A 131 -8.44 -11.12 10.09
C GLU A 131 -8.03 -9.64 10.07
N VAL A 132 -8.38 -8.96 8.96
CA VAL A 132 -8.05 -7.56 8.79
C VAL A 132 -8.96 -6.70 9.68
N LEU A 133 -8.38 -6.05 10.68
CA LEU A 133 -9.10 -5.13 11.56
C LEU A 133 -9.59 -3.90 10.78
N TYR A 134 -10.83 -3.48 11.02
CA TYR A 134 -11.40 -2.27 10.43
C TYR A 134 -10.56 -1.01 10.75
N LEU A 135 -9.97 -0.95 11.96
CA LEU A 135 -9.06 0.11 12.36
C LEU A 135 -7.82 0.19 11.46
N GLY A 136 -7.29 -0.95 10.99
CA GLY A 136 -6.18 -0.97 10.05
C GLY A 136 -6.54 -0.38 8.68
N LYS A 137 -7.77 -0.60 8.21
CA LYS A 137 -8.28 0.03 6.98
C LYS A 137 -8.41 1.55 7.15
N GLY A 138 -8.92 2.01 8.29
CA GLY A 138 -8.99 3.44 8.62
C GLY A 138 -7.62 4.09 8.72
N ALA A 139 -6.64 3.40 9.30
CA ALA A 139 -5.26 3.88 9.40
C ALA A 139 -4.63 4.08 8.01
N THR A 140 -4.74 3.09 7.11
CA THR A 140 -4.21 3.20 5.75
C THR A 140 -4.92 4.29 4.95
N PHE A 141 -6.23 4.45 5.13
CA PHE A 141 -6.99 5.53 4.52
C PHE A 141 -6.48 6.92 4.96
N LEU A 142 -6.28 7.14 6.26
CA LEU A 142 -5.73 8.40 6.77
C LEU A 142 -4.34 8.68 6.22
N LEU A 143 -3.47 7.68 6.20
CA LEU A 143 -2.10 7.83 5.68
C LEU A 143 -2.09 8.11 4.16
N MET A 144 -3.02 7.54 3.41
CA MET A 144 -3.15 7.78 1.97
C MET A 144 -3.44 9.26 1.66
N PHE A 145 -4.20 9.95 2.52
CA PHE A 145 -4.50 11.38 2.34
C PHE A 145 -3.45 12.29 3.01
N ALA A 146 -2.78 11.82 4.06
CA ALA A 146 -1.86 12.65 4.84
C ALA A 146 -0.71 13.22 4.00
N LEU A 147 -0.02 12.37 3.22
CA LEU A 147 1.14 12.80 2.43
C LEU A 147 0.77 13.77 1.30
N PRO A 148 -0.29 13.52 0.49
CA PRO A 148 -0.77 14.50 -0.49
C PRO A 148 -1.20 15.83 0.14
N LEU A 149 -1.87 15.82 1.31
CA LEU A 149 -2.27 17.03 2.00
C LEU A 149 -1.08 17.87 2.45
N LEU A 150 -0.05 17.24 3.02
CA LEU A 150 1.18 17.94 3.43
C LEU A 150 1.94 18.51 2.23
N LEU A 151 1.99 17.79 1.11
CA LEU A 151 2.58 18.30 -0.12
C LEU A 151 1.73 19.43 -0.73
N ALA A 152 0.39 19.30 -0.67
CA ALA A 152 -0.52 20.35 -1.12
C ALA A 152 -0.37 21.64 -0.31
N ALA A 153 -0.10 21.54 1.00
CA ALA A 153 0.18 22.71 1.82
C ALA A 153 1.43 23.48 1.36
N GLN A 154 2.44 22.77 0.85
CA GLN A 154 3.63 23.41 0.26
C GLN A 154 3.32 24.01 -1.12
N ALA A 155 2.51 23.32 -1.92
CA ALA A 155 2.14 23.73 -3.27
C ALA A 155 1.17 24.92 -3.32
N LEU A 156 0.33 25.08 -2.29
CA LEU A 156 -0.77 26.03 -2.24
C LEU A 156 -0.71 26.88 -0.95
N PRO A 157 0.21 27.87 -0.85
CA PRO A 157 0.41 28.66 0.37
C PRO A 157 -0.87 29.37 0.86
N ALA A 158 -1.76 29.75 -0.04
CA ALA A 158 -3.04 30.37 0.31
C ALA A 158 -3.98 29.43 1.08
N ALA A 159 -3.86 28.12 0.90
CA ALA A 159 -4.65 27.11 1.56
C ALA A 159 -3.88 26.38 2.67
N ALA A 160 -2.60 26.70 2.89
CA ALA A 160 -1.72 26.03 3.84
C ALA A 160 -2.29 26.03 5.27
N GLY A 161 -2.95 27.11 5.70
CA GLY A 161 -3.58 27.23 7.02
C GLY A 161 -4.64 26.17 7.32
N VAL A 162 -5.18 25.50 6.30
CA VAL A 162 -6.14 24.38 6.44
C VAL A 162 -5.48 23.04 6.06
N LEU A 163 -4.74 23.03 4.97
CA LEU A 163 -4.16 21.79 4.43
C LEU A 163 -3.08 21.20 5.35
N GLU A 164 -2.23 22.05 5.94
CA GLU A 164 -1.14 21.59 6.79
C GLU A 164 -1.65 20.96 8.10
N PRO A 165 -2.53 21.62 8.89
CA PRO A 165 -3.12 20.98 10.07
C PRO A 165 -3.91 19.70 9.74
N ALA A 166 -4.66 19.69 8.64
CA ALA A 166 -5.39 18.50 8.22
C ALA A 166 -4.45 17.34 7.85
N GLY A 167 -3.37 17.64 7.11
CA GLY A 167 -2.33 16.69 6.76
C GLY A 167 -1.62 16.12 7.99
N TRP A 168 -1.27 16.97 8.96
CA TRP A 168 -0.68 16.55 10.23
C TRP A 168 -1.63 15.72 11.08
N ALA A 169 -2.89 16.11 11.19
CA ALA A 169 -3.90 15.33 11.91
C ALA A 169 -4.05 13.93 11.29
N ALA A 170 -4.19 13.84 9.97
CA ALA A 170 -4.28 12.58 9.26
C ALA A 170 -3.01 11.72 9.43
N LEU A 171 -1.82 12.33 9.37
CA LEU A 171 -0.55 11.65 9.53
C LEU A 171 -0.38 11.08 10.94
N LEU A 172 -0.63 11.87 11.97
CA LEU A 172 -0.45 11.46 13.37
C LEU A 172 -1.46 10.39 13.77
N TRP A 173 -2.75 10.61 13.49
CA TRP A 173 -3.78 9.61 13.77
C TRP A 173 -3.59 8.34 12.94
N GLY A 174 -3.27 8.48 11.64
CA GLY A 174 -2.96 7.36 10.77
C GLY A 174 -1.79 6.54 11.30
N THR A 175 -0.68 7.19 11.69
CA THR A 175 0.50 6.52 12.24
C THR A 175 0.19 5.84 13.57
N ALA A 176 -0.55 6.49 14.47
CA ALA A 176 -0.94 5.91 15.76
C ALA A 176 -1.79 4.65 15.59
N LEU A 177 -2.86 4.73 14.78
CA LEU A 177 -3.73 3.59 14.49
C LEU A 177 -2.98 2.46 13.74
N TYR A 178 -2.09 2.82 12.83
CA TYR A 178 -1.30 1.88 12.04
C TYR A 178 -0.33 1.10 12.91
N THR A 179 0.35 1.79 13.83
CA THR A 179 1.28 1.18 14.79
C THR A 179 0.52 0.31 15.79
N TRP A 180 -0.62 0.81 16.32
CA TRP A 180 -1.47 0.07 17.22
C TRP A 180 -1.98 -1.24 16.64
N THR A 181 -2.55 -1.18 15.43
CA THR A 181 -3.01 -2.39 14.73
C THR A 181 -1.87 -3.33 14.40
N GLY A 182 -0.68 -2.81 14.09
CA GLY A 182 0.54 -3.59 13.90
C GLY A 182 0.91 -4.38 15.16
N ALA A 183 0.86 -3.74 16.33
CA ALA A 183 1.11 -4.41 17.61
C ALA A 183 0.08 -5.52 17.88
N LEU A 184 -1.20 -5.30 17.59
CA LEU A 184 -2.24 -6.32 17.73
C LEU A 184 -1.98 -7.53 16.80
N TYR A 185 -1.61 -7.30 15.53
CA TYR A 185 -1.25 -8.39 14.62
C TYR A 185 -0.02 -9.17 15.09
N LEU A 186 0.96 -8.48 15.65
CA LEU A 186 2.15 -9.14 16.19
C LEU A 186 1.79 -10.02 17.40
N LEU A 187 0.95 -9.51 18.31
CA LEU A 187 0.45 -10.28 19.45
C LEU A 187 -0.33 -11.52 19.01
N GLN A 188 -1.24 -11.38 18.04
CA GLN A 188 -1.97 -12.52 17.47
C GLN A 188 -1.02 -13.53 16.84
N ALA A 189 -0.01 -13.09 16.07
CA ALA A 189 0.96 -13.99 15.45
C ALA A 189 1.77 -14.76 16.50
N VAL A 190 2.20 -14.11 17.58
CA VAL A 190 2.93 -14.77 18.67
C VAL A 190 2.04 -15.78 19.41
N GLN A 191 0.80 -15.44 19.71
CA GLN A 191 -0.16 -16.35 20.35
C GLN A 191 -0.45 -17.58 19.48
N THR A 192 -0.70 -17.37 18.19
CA THR A 192 -0.91 -18.47 17.23
C THR A 192 0.35 -19.34 17.09
N ALA A 193 1.52 -18.71 17.06
CA ALA A 193 2.79 -19.44 17.00
C ALA A 193 3.05 -20.33 18.23
N ARG A 194 2.53 -19.93 19.40
CA ARG A 194 2.65 -20.72 20.65
C ARG A 194 1.59 -21.83 20.74
N ALA A 195 0.40 -21.58 20.20
CA ALA A 195 -0.74 -22.50 20.30
C ALA A 195 -0.70 -23.66 19.30
N VAL A 196 -0.09 -23.44 18.11
CA VAL A 196 -0.04 -24.47 17.04
C VAL A 196 1.41 -24.89 16.84
N PRO A 197 1.81 -26.11 17.28
CA PRO A 197 3.14 -26.65 16.96
C PRO A 197 3.30 -26.77 15.45
N VAL A 198 4.53 -26.59 14.96
CA VAL A 198 4.85 -26.90 13.55
C VAL A 198 4.52 -28.37 13.34
N SER A 199 3.59 -28.67 12.44
CA SER A 199 3.30 -30.06 12.03
C SER A 199 4.59 -30.61 11.39
N GLY A 200 5.42 -31.22 12.22
CA GLY A 200 6.66 -31.85 11.81
C GLY A 200 6.40 -33.18 11.17
N GLY A 201 6.91 -33.35 9.96
CA GLY A 201 7.34 -34.60 9.37
C GLY A 201 6.31 -35.69 9.10
N PRO A 202 6.52 -36.45 8.03
CA PRO A 202 5.70 -37.64 7.75
C PRO A 202 5.89 -38.62 8.91
N ALA A 203 4.75 -39.08 9.46
CA ALA A 203 4.76 -40.24 10.34
C ALA A 203 5.38 -41.41 9.57
N THR A 204 6.60 -41.75 9.92
CA THR A 204 7.21 -43.02 9.53
C THR A 204 6.49 -44.10 10.30
N GLY A 205 5.63 -44.83 9.63
CA GLY A 205 5.04 -46.07 10.02
C GLY A 205 5.12 -47.04 8.86
#